data_542a6e9aaf39be2a98185a4e5b1d6a2e
#
_entry.id   542a6e9aaf39be2a98185a4e5b1d6a2e
#
_cell.length_a   1.000
_cell.length_b   1.000
_cell.length_c   1.000
_cell.angle_alpha   90.00
_cell.angle_beta   90.00
_cell.angle_gamma   90.00
#
_symmetry.space_group_name_H-M   'P 1'
#
loop_
_entity.id
_entity.type
_entity.pdbx_description
1 polymer ?
#
loop_
_entity_poly.entity_id
_entity_poly.type
_entity_poly.pdbx_seq_one_letter_code
_entity_poly.pdbx_strand_id
1 'polypeptide(L)'
;MKVNFTETVLRDANQSLIATRMPYEDFEAILPELDKAGYYSLECWGGATFDSCLRYLNEDPWERLRKIRKACPNTKLQMLLRGQNLLGYKHYPDDVVRLFVRKSVENGIDIIRIFDALNDLRNIETAVDETIKCGAHASGTICYTTSPIHNIESYIKLAKDLESMGVQSVCIKDMAGIMDPQTAYDLVRGIKENISLPVIVHTHSTTGLGPVTLQKAVEAGADVIDTAISCFSNGTSQPPTETM
;
A
#
# COMPACT_ATOMS: atom_id res chain seq x y z
N MET A 1 -8.35 -19.73 -9.02
CA MET A 1 -8.75 -18.43 -8.43
C MET A 1 -7.95 -17.35 -9.16
N LYS A 2 -8.55 -16.21 -9.51
CA LYS A 2 -7.81 -15.12 -10.19
C LYS A 2 -7.39 -14.13 -9.12
N VAL A 3 -6.09 -13.97 -8.89
CA VAL A 3 -5.51 -12.94 -8.03
C VAL A 3 -5.18 -11.70 -8.87
N ASN A 4 -5.28 -10.52 -8.28
CA ASN A 4 -4.89 -9.26 -8.90
C ASN A 4 -3.54 -8.77 -8.33
N PHE A 5 -2.86 -7.89 -9.05
CA PHE A 5 -1.54 -7.39 -8.69
C PHE A 5 -1.57 -5.87 -8.51
N THR A 6 -0.98 -5.39 -7.42
CA THR A 6 -0.57 -3.98 -7.27
C THR A 6 0.92 -3.87 -7.57
N GLU A 7 1.29 -3.05 -8.54
CA GLU A 7 2.69 -2.77 -8.84
C GLU A 7 3.22 -1.65 -7.95
N THR A 8 4.34 -1.89 -7.28
CA THR A 8 4.90 -0.97 -6.27
C THR A 8 6.16 -0.23 -6.74
N VAL A 9 6.61 -0.46 -7.96
CA VAL A 9 7.89 0.05 -8.47
C VAL A 9 8.02 1.57 -8.34
N LEU A 10 6.95 2.33 -8.51
CA LEU A 10 6.98 3.80 -8.47
C LEU A 10 7.07 4.37 -7.05
N ARG A 11 6.69 3.62 -6.03
CA ARG A 11 6.69 4.10 -4.63
C ARG A 11 7.48 3.21 -3.69
N ASP A 12 6.99 2.01 -3.29
CA ASP A 12 7.60 1.23 -2.21
C ASP A 12 8.93 0.62 -2.63
N ALA A 13 9.02 0.03 -3.81
CA ALA A 13 10.26 -0.52 -4.33
C ALA A 13 11.33 0.57 -4.54
N ASN A 14 10.96 1.72 -5.11
CA ASN A 14 11.82 2.89 -5.22
C ASN A 14 12.31 3.35 -3.82
N GLN A 15 11.40 3.44 -2.85
CA GLN A 15 11.76 3.80 -1.48
C GLN A 15 12.71 2.78 -0.85
N SER A 16 12.46 1.50 -1.05
CA SER A 16 13.19 0.40 -0.40
C SER A 16 14.60 0.20 -0.96
N LEU A 17 14.78 0.42 -2.28
CA LEU A 17 16.07 0.15 -2.96
C LEU A 17 16.92 1.39 -3.18
N ILE A 18 16.31 2.53 -3.45
CA ILE A 18 17.04 3.77 -3.79
C ILE A 18 16.55 4.99 -3.00
N ALA A 19 15.99 4.76 -1.81
CA ALA A 19 15.58 5.79 -0.86
C ALA A 19 14.67 6.88 -1.46
N THR A 20 13.77 6.50 -2.36
CA THR A 20 12.84 7.42 -3.06
C THR A 20 13.57 8.46 -3.92
N ARG A 21 14.74 8.12 -4.46
CA ARG A 21 15.59 9.07 -5.22
C ARG A 21 15.46 8.98 -6.72
N MET A 22 14.49 8.24 -7.26
CA MET A 22 14.24 8.14 -8.69
C MET A 22 13.48 9.40 -9.18
N PRO A 23 14.09 10.25 -10.02
CA PRO A 23 13.43 11.40 -10.61
C PRO A 23 12.28 10.97 -11.53
N TYR A 24 11.32 11.86 -11.77
CA TYR A 24 10.20 11.57 -12.67
C TYR A 24 10.67 11.21 -14.09
N GLU A 25 11.67 11.89 -14.59
CA GLU A 25 12.23 11.69 -15.95
C GLU A 25 12.82 10.30 -16.17
N ASP A 26 13.29 9.62 -15.09
CA ASP A 26 13.88 8.28 -15.19
C ASP A 26 12.84 7.18 -15.41
N PHE A 27 11.57 7.43 -15.09
CA PHE A 27 10.50 6.43 -15.26
C PHE A 27 9.34 6.90 -16.15
N GLU A 28 9.34 8.14 -16.63
CA GLU A 28 8.26 8.67 -17.45
C GLU A 28 7.95 7.78 -18.65
N ALA A 29 8.99 7.31 -19.33
CA ALA A 29 8.86 6.52 -20.55
C ALA A 29 8.14 5.17 -20.36
N ILE A 30 8.19 4.57 -19.16
CA ILE A 30 7.57 3.27 -18.87
C ILE A 30 6.10 3.38 -18.43
N LEU A 31 5.64 4.55 -18.02
CA LEU A 31 4.30 4.73 -17.47
C LEU A 31 3.16 4.24 -18.39
N PRO A 32 3.18 4.52 -19.72
CA PRO A 32 2.15 4.02 -20.61
C PRO A 32 2.14 2.49 -20.74
N GLU A 33 3.26 1.83 -20.55
CA GLU A 33 3.33 0.36 -20.58
C GLU A 33 2.82 -0.23 -19.26
N LEU A 34 3.14 0.39 -18.13
CA LEU A 34 2.56 0.01 -16.83
C LEU A 34 1.02 0.17 -16.83
N ASP A 35 0.51 1.23 -17.47
CA ASP A 35 -0.95 1.45 -17.59
C ASP A 35 -1.66 0.38 -18.42
N LYS A 36 -0.96 -0.22 -19.40
CA LYS A 36 -1.50 -1.30 -20.25
C LYS A 36 -1.34 -2.69 -19.65
N ALA A 37 -0.48 -2.88 -18.66
CA ALA A 37 -0.14 -4.18 -18.10
C ALA A 37 -1.31 -4.88 -17.37
N GLY A 38 -2.37 -4.14 -17.04
CA GLY A 38 -3.58 -4.70 -16.42
C GLY A 38 -3.48 -4.88 -14.91
N TYR A 39 -2.64 -4.12 -14.25
CA TYR A 39 -2.56 -4.08 -12.79
C TYR A 39 -3.88 -3.62 -12.15
N TYR A 40 -4.15 -4.14 -10.97
CA TYR A 40 -5.26 -3.64 -10.12
C TYR A 40 -5.03 -2.17 -9.73
N SER A 41 -3.79 -1.85 -9.35
CA SER A 41 -3.36 -0.48 -9.07
C SER A 41 -1.85 -0.31 -9.24
N LEU A 42 -1.42 0.93 -9.44
CA LEU A 42 -0.03 1.36 -9.36
C LEU A 42 0.16 2.14 -8.05
N GLU A 43 0.98 1.63 -7.15
CA GLU A 43 1.36 2.38 -5.96
C GLU A 43 2.48 3.36 -6.34
N CYS A 44 2.12 4.64 -6.50
CA CYS A 44 2.99 5.62 -7.12
C CYS A 44 3.32 6.82 -6.22
N TRP A 45 2.66 6.96 -5.07
CA TRP A 45 2.77 8.17 -4.27
C TRP A 45 2.60 7.89 -2.77
N GLY A 46 3.05 8.84 -1.93
CA GLY A 46 2.95 8.76 -0.48
C GLY A 46 3.78 9.82 0.21
N GLY A 47 3.78 9.82 1.54
CA GLY A 47 4.48 10.83 2.33
C GLY A 47 5.98 10.90 2.07
N ALA A 48 6.65 9.76 1.96
CA ALA A 48 8.08 9.71 1.66
C ALA A 48 8.39 10.23 0.25
N THR A 49 7.54 9.94 -0.74
CA THR A 49 7.68 10.47 -2.10
C THR A 49 7.52 11.98 -2.10
N PHE A 50 6.50 12.50 -1.42
CA PHE A 50 6.27 13.94 -1.27
C PHE A 50 7.49 14.65 -0.68
N ASP A 51 7.99 14.15 0.44
CA ASP A 51 9.16 14.72 1.13
C ASP A 51 10.42 14.64 0.27
N SER A 52 10.65 13.52 -0.42
CA SER A 52 11.81 13.33 -1.28
C SER A 52 11.81 14.26 -2.50
N CYS A 53 10.65 14.49 -3.11
CA CYS A 53 10.51 15.45 -4.21
C CYS A 53 11.02 16.84 -3.80
N LEU A 54 10.62 17.30 -2.62
CA LEU A 54 11.01 18.63 -2.12
C LEU A 54 12.48 18.70 -1.68
N ARG A 55 12.98 17.66 -0.98
CA ARG A 55 14.30 17.73 -0.34
C ARG A 55 15.45 17.36 -1.25
N TYR A 56 15.23 16.49 -2.21
CA TYR A 56 16.31 15.82 -2.94
C TYR A 56 16.18 15.87 -4.45
N LEU A 57 14.95 15.90 -4.98
CA LEU A 57 14.72 15.82 -6.41
C LEU A 57 14.43 17.16 -7.06
N ASN A 58 14.20 18.22 -6.25
CA ASN A 58 13.78 19.53 -6.74
C ASN A 58 12.54 19.46 -7.65
N GLU A 59 11.59 18.58 -7.30
CA GLU A 59 10.33 18.37 -8.01
C GLU A 59 9.15 18.90 -7.18
N ASP A 60 8.10 19.41 -7.85
CA ASP A 60 6.80 19.62 -7.24
C ASP A 60 6.09 18.27 -7.09
N PRO A 61 5.84 17.78 -5.85
CA PRO A 61 5.22 16.48 -5.64
C PRO A 61 3.81 16.38 -6.23
N TRP A 62 3.03 17.47 -6.25
CA TRP A 62 1.70 17.49 -6.84
C TRP A 62 1.75 17.45 -8.38
N GLU A 63 2.70 18.15 -8.98
CA GLU A 63 2.92 18.08 -10.43
C GLU A 63 3.34 16.67 -10.84
N ARG A 64 4.24 16.03 -10.09
CA ARG A 64 4.62 14.63 -10.30
C ARG A 64 3.39 13.71 -10.32
N LEU A 65 2.50 13.83 -9.34
CA LEU A 65 1.28 13.02 -9.27
C LEU A 65 0.38 13.26 -10.48
N ARG A 66 0.15 14.52 -10.85
CA ARG A 66 -0.66 14.86 -12.04
C ARG A 66 -0.06 14.33 -13.35
N LYS A 67 1.26 14.35 -13.48
CA LYS A 67 1.97 13.76 -14.64
C LYS A 67 1.76 12.25 -14.69
N ILE A 68 1.90 11.55 -13.56
CA ILE A 68 1.63 10.10 -13.49
C ILE A 68 0.17 9.81 -13.85
N ARG A 69 -0.80 10.55 -13.30
CA ARG A 69 -2.22 10.39 -13.64
C ARG A 69 -2.49 10.58 -15.13
N LYS A 70 -1.86 11.57 -15.73
CA LYS A 70 -1.99 11.84 -17.17
C LYS A 70 -1.42 10.69 -18.03
N ALA A 71 -0.31 10.11 -17.60
CA ALA A 71 0.36 9.00 -18.32
C ALA A 71 -0.34 7.65 -18.10
N CYS A 72 -1.02 7.47 -16.95
CA CYS A 72 -1.72 6.24 -16.57
C CYS A 72 -3.22 6.50 -16.37
N PRO A 73 -3.99 6.77 -17.43
CA PRO A 73 -5.42 7.13 -17.29
C PRO A 73 -6.32 5.94 -16.93
N ASN A 74 -5.92 4.71 -17.23
CA ASN A 74 -6.76 3.52 -17.11
C ASN A 74 -6.55 2.75 -15.80
N THR A 75 -5.35 2.80 -15.24
CA THR A 75 -5.00 2.08 -14.02
C THR A 75 -5.24 2.95 -12.78
N LYS A 76 -5.78 2.35 -11.72
CA LYS A 76 -5.98 3.06 -10.44
C LYS A 76 -4.63 3.45 -9.86
N LEU A 77 -4.52 4.71 -9.42
CA LEU A 77 -3.35 5.18 -8.70
C LEU A 77 -3.56 5.04 -7.19
N GLN A 78 -2.59 4.42 -6.56
CA GLN A 78 -2.59 4.17 -5.13
C GLN A 78 -1.51 4.97 -4.42
N MET A 79 -1.83 5.46 -3.23
CA MET A 79 -0.83 6.05 -2.32
C MET A 79 -0.83 5.34 -0.96
N LEU A 80 0.31 5.40 -0.28
CA LEU A 80 0.44 5.04 1.12
C LEU A 80 0.31 6.29 1.99
N LEU A 81 -0.55 6.25 3.01
CA LEU A 81 -0.77 7.33 3.97
C LEU A 81 -0.53 6.86 5.41
N ARG A 82 0.37 7.53 6.10
CA ARG A 82 0.68 7.26 7.51
C ARG A 82 -0.32 7.96 8.44
N GLY A 83 -1.61 7.61 8.32
CA GLY A 83 -2.67 8.15 9.18
C GLY A 83 -2.51 9.63 9.53
N GLN A 84 -2.60 9.96 10.82
CA GLN A 84 -2.50 11.33 11.31
C GLN A 84 -1.12 11.98 11.13
N ASN A 85 -0.08 11.19 10.84
CA ASN A 85 1.28 11.70 10.63
C ASN A 85 1.53 12.20 9.20
N LEU A 86 0.67 11.92 8.24
CA LEU A 86 0.79 12.32 6.83
C LEU A 86 2.18 12.07 6.26
N LEU A 87 2.96 13.14 6.10
CA LEU A 87 4.32 13.16 5.56
C LEU A 87 5.40 13.07 6.64
N GLY A 88 5.04 13.36 7.88
CA GLY A 88 5.99 13.67 8.94
C GLY A 88 6.08 12.64 10.04
N TYR A 89 6.68 13.08 11.14
CA TYR A 89 6.90 12.30 12.36
C TYR A 89 6.13 12.85 13.56
N LYS A 90 5.19 13.76 13.30
CA LYS A 90 4.29 14.36 14.29
C LYS A 90 2.86 14.24 13.80
N HIS A 91 1.91 14.21 14.72
CA HIS A 91 0.50 14.29 14.39
C HIS A 91 0.16 15.65 13.82
N TYR A 92 -0.56 15.67 12.71
CA TYR A 92 -1.19 16.86 12.18
C TYR A 92 -2.63 16.96 12.70
N PRO A 93 -3.19 18.17 12.84
CA PRO A 93 -4.59 18.33 13.20
C PRO A 93 -5.52 17.78 12.10
N ASP A 94 -6.74 17.41 12.48
CA ASP A 94 -7.70 16.73 11.61
C ASP A 94 -8.02 17.51 10.34
N ASP A 95 -8.13 18.82 10.42
CA ASP A 95 -8.42 19.68 9.27
C ASP A 95 -7.31 19.63 8.21
N VAL A 96 -6.04 19.51 8.64
CA VAL A 96 -4.89 19.33 7.75
C VAL A 96 -4.91 17.93 7.12
N VAL A 97 -5.22 16.90 7.91
CA VAL A 97 -5.36 15.52 7.39
C VAL A 97 -6.46 15.47 6.33
N ARG A 98 -7.63 16.04 6.63
CA ARG A 98 -8.76 16.11 5.68
C ARG A 98 -8.39 16.89 4.42
N LEU A 99 -7.71 18.03 4.56
CA LEU A 99 -7.28 18.80 3.40
C LEU A 99 -6.28 18.02 2.53
N PHE A 100 -5.32 17.33 3.15
CA PHE A 100 -4.33 16.53 2.44
C PHE A 100 -4.97 15.37 1.65
N VAL A 101 -5.91 14.65 2.27
CA VAL A 101 -6.67 13.58 1.61
C VAL A 101 -7.44 14.14 0.40
N ARG A 102 -8.20 15.22 0.57
CA ARG A 102 -8.93 15.87 -0.54
C ARG A 102 -7.99 16.25 -1.68
N LYS A 103 -6.86 16.91 -1.36
CA LYS A 103 -5.88 17.29 -2.38
C LYS A 103 -5.24 16.08 -3.08
N SER A 104 -5.03 14.99 -2.38
CA SER A 104 -4.53 13.75 -3.00
C SER A 104 -5.53 13.19 -4.03
N VAL A 105 -6.80 13.11 -3.67
CA VAL A 105 -7.86 12.64 -4.57
C VAL A 105 -8.06 13.60 -5.74
N GLU A 106 -8.13 14.92 -5.50
CA GLU A 106 -8.24 15.95 -6.54
C GLU A 106 -7.08 15.90 -7.56
N ASN A 107 -5.90 15.46 -7.15
CA ASN A 107 -4.73 15.33 -8.03
C ASN A 107 -4.58 13.94 -8.66
N GLY A 108 -5.53 13.02 -8.45
CA GLY A 108 -5.63 11.78 -9.22
C GLY A 108 -5.40 10.49 -8.45
N ILE A 109 -5.38 10.49 -7.12
CA ILE A 109 -5.33 9.26 -6.31
C ILE A 109 -6.73 8.63 -6.25
N ASP A 110 -6.80 7.34 -6.58
CA ASP A 110 -8.02 6.53 -6.52
C ASP A 110 -8.10 5.70 -5.24
N ILE A 111 -6.94 5.20 -4.74
CA ILE A 111 -6.85 4.33 -3.57
C ILE A 111 -5.90 4.95 -2.55
N ILE A 112 -6.38 5.13 -1.32
CA ILE A 112 -5.52 5.55 -0.20
C ILE A 112 -5.37 4.36 0.75
N ARG A 113 -4.17 3.80 0.79
CA ARG A 113 -3.77 2.77 1.76
C ARG A 113 -3.32 3.45 3.04
N ILE A 114 -4.13 3.31 4.09
CA ILE A 114 -3.98 4.06 5.33
C ILE A 114 -3.50 3.11 6.42
N PHE A 115 -2.41 3.46 7.10
CA PHE A 115 -1.83 2.64 8.16
C PHE A 115 -1.39 3.46 9.37
N ASP A 116 -1.34 2.77 10.50
CA ASP A 116 -0.57 3.16 11.67
C ASP A 116 0.39 2.03 12.04
N ALA A 117 1.67 2.34 12.27
CA ALA A 117 2.71 1.33 12.50
C ALA A 117 2.48 0.47 13.76
N LEU A 118 1.71 0.98 14.72
CA LEU A 118 1.34 0.29 15.96
C LEU A 118 -0.08 -0.30 15.92
N ASN A 119 -0.76 -0.21 14.79
CA ASN A 119 -2.16 -0.62 14.61
C ASN A 119 -3.14 0.13 15.52
N ASP A 120 -2.85 1.38 15.86
CA ASP A 120 -3.79 2.23 16.59
C ASP A 120 -4.80 2.85 15.62
N LEU A 121 -6.01 2.29 15.59
CA LEU A 121 -7.06 2.71 14.65
C LEU A 121 -7.51 4.15 14.86
N ARG A 122 -7.32 4.74 16.05
CA ARG A 122 -7.61 6.16 16.30
C ARG A 122 -6.77 7.09 15.44
N ASN A 123 -5.56 6.66 15.08
CA ASN A 123 -4.66 7.43 14.22
C ASN A 123 -5.04 7.42 12.74
N ILE A 124 -5.93 6.54 12.32
CA ILE A 124 -6.32 6.42 10.90
C ILE A 124 -7.76 6.87 10.64
N GLU A 125 -8.57 7.03 11.67
CA GLU A 125 -10.01 7.31 11.58
C GLU A 125 -10.32 8.54 10.72
N THR A 126 -9.67 9.67 10.98
CA THR A 126 -9.87 10.92 10.22
C THR A 126 -9.54 10.75 8.74
N ALA A 127 -8.45 10.03 8.44
CA ALA A 127 -8.03 9.79 7.05
C ALA A 127 -8.99 8.83 6.32
N VAL A 128 -9.47 7.79 7.00
CA VAL A 128 -10.47 6.84 6.45
C VAL A 128 -11.77 7.57 6.14
N ASP A 129 -12.32 8.30 7.12
CA ASP A 129 -13.56 9.07 6.97
C ASP A 129 -13.50 10.04 5.78
N GLU A 130 -12.42 10.82 5.68
CA GLU A 130 -12.29 11.78 4.59
C GLU A 130 -12.07 11.12 3.23
N THR A 131 -11.34 9.99 3.17
CA THR A 131 -11.15 9.23 1.93
C THR A 131 -12.50 8.78 1.37
N ILE A 132 -13.34 8.20 2.23
CA ILE A 132 -14.69 7.76 1.86
C ILE A 132 -15.55 8.94 1.41
N LYS A 133 -15.52 10.07 2.12
CA LYS A 133 -16.26 11.29 1.76
C LYS A 133 -15.86 11.87 0.42
N CYS A 134 -14.59 11.71 0.04
CA CYS A 134 -14.09 12.11 -1.29
C CYS A 134 -14.47 11.12 -2.40
N GLY A 135 -15.11 10.00 -2.09
CA GLY A 135 -15.46 8.96 -3.06
C GLY A 135 -14.27 8.11 -3.51
N ALA A 136 -13.12 8.20 -2.82
CA ALA A 136 -11.95 7.38 -3.09
C ALA A 136 -11.98 6.08 -2.27
N HIS A 137 -11.19 5.08 -2.68
CA HIS A 137 -11.11 3.80 -2.01
C HIS A 137 -10.19 3.88 -0.78
N ALA A 138 -10.76 3.71 0.40
CA ALA A 138 -10.00 3.58 1.65
C ALA A 138 -9.59 2.13 1.87
N SER A 139 -8.28 1.85 1.83
CA SER A 139 -7.69 0.55 2.15
C SER A 139 -7.10 0.61 3.57
N GLY A 140 -7.75 -0.04 4.52
CA GLY A 140 -7.27 -0.12 5.90
C GLY A 140 -6.14 -1.13 6.03
N THR A 141 -5.12 -0.82 6.81
CA THR A 141 -3.91 -1.64 6.86
C THR A 141 -3.67 -2.20 8.25
N ILE A 142 -3.35 -3.49 8.31
CA ILE A 142 -2.84 -4.21 9.47
C ILE A 142 -1.33 -4.35 9.30
N CYS A 143 -0.54 -3.70 10.16
CA CYS A 143 0.90 -3.87 10.20
C CYS A 143 1.23 -5.18 10.92
N TYR A 144 1.77 -6.14 10.15
CA TYR A 144 2.16 -7.43 10.69
C TYR A 144 3.49 -7.33 11.46
N THR A 145 3.53 -7.98 12.60
CA THR A 145 4.74 -8.16 13.40
C THR A 145 4.59 -9.41 14.28
N THR A 146 5.66 -9.83 14.93
CA THR A 146 5.68 -10.96 15.86
C THR A 146 5.98 -10.49 17.28
N SER A 147 5.13 -10.89 18.22
CA SER A 147 5.34 -10.68 19.64
C SER A 147 4.37 -11.57 20.44
N PRO A 148 4.51 -11.68 21.78
CA PRO A 148 3.60 -12.49 22.59
C PRO A 148 2.12 -12.08 22.51
N ILE A 149 1.83 -10.86 22.11
CA ILE A 149 0.45 -10.33 21.99
C ILE A 149 -0.10 -10.31 20.56
N HIS A 150 0.77 -10.46 19.55
CA HIS A 150 0.37 -10.49 18.15
C HIS A 150 0.14 -11.93 17.69
N ASN A 151 -1.12 -12.29 17.55
CA ASN A 151 -1.56 -13.60 17.09
C ASN A 151 -2.66 -13.45 16.03
N ILE A 152 -3.06 -14.55 15.40
CA ILE A 152 -4.05 -14.55 14.32
C ILE A 152 -5.38 -13.96 14.78
N GLU A 153 -5.84 -14.30 15.99
CA GLU A 153 -7.10 -13.81 16.55
C GLU A 153 -7.08 -12.29 16.73
N SER A 154 -5.95 -11.72 17.18
CA SER A 154 -5.79 -10.27 17.32
C SER A 154 -5.86 -9.55 15.97
N TYR A 155 -5.28 -10.11 14.93
CA TYR A 155 -5.33 -9.56 13.58
C TYR A 155 -6.72 -9.70 12.94
N ILE A 156 -7.42 -10.82 13.17
CA ILE A 156 -8.82 -10.97 12.74
C ILE A 156 -9.71 -9.92 13.40
N LYS A 157 -9.48 -9.65 14.68
CA LYS A 157 -10.21 -8.58 15.39
C LYS A 157 -9.95 -7.21 14.75
N LEU A 158 -8.68 -6.88 14.45
CA LEU A 158 -8.33 -5.62 13.76
C LEU A 158 -9.00 -5.54 12.39
N ALA A 159 -9.07 -6.63 11.64
CA ALA A 159 -9.74 -6.66 10.34
C ALA A 159 -11.23 -6.34 10.45
N LYS A 160 -11.93 -6.88 11.48
CA LYS A 160 -13.34 -6.56 11.78
C LYS A 160 -13.53 -5.11 12.19
N ASP A 161 -12.62 -4.60 13.01
CA ASP A 161 -12.67 -3.20 13.46
C ASP A 161 -12.49 -2.25 12.25
N LEU A 162 -11.57 -2.56 11.32
CA LEU A 162 -11.40 -1.84 10.05
C LEU A 162 -12.64 -1.92 9.16
N GLU A 163 -13.24 -3.10 8.99
CA GLU A 163 -14.50 -3.25 8.25
C GLU A 163 -15.61 -2.38 8.87
N SER A 164 -15.68 -2.35 10.19
CA SER A 164 -16.66 -1.50 10.91
C SER A 164 -16.41 0.00 10.74
N MET A 165 -15.17 0.41 10.47
CA MET A 165 -14.85 1.80 10.09
C MET A 165 -15.29 2.17 8.68
N GLY A 166 -15.73 1.20 7.86
CA GLY A 166 -16.21 1.41 6.51
C GLY A 166 -15.11 1.42 5.45
N VAL A 167 -13.91 0.87 5.72
CA VAL A 167 -12.90 0.69 4.67
C VAL A 167 -13.41 -0.27 3.59
N GLN A 168 -12.89 -0.15 2.37
CA GLN A 168 -13.34 -0.97 1.24
C GLN A 168 -12.40 -2.14 0.93
N SER A 169 -11.25 -2.23 1.59
CA SER A 169 -10.36 -3.40 1.58
C SER A 169 -9.47 -3.40 2.82
N VAL A 170 -8.95 -4.57 3.18
CA VAL A 170 -7.98 -4.75 4.26
C VAL A 170 -6.66 -5.22 3.68
N CYS A 171 -5.56 -4.53 4.03
CA CYS A 171 -4.20 -4.91 3.63
C CYS A 171 -3.44 -5.48 4.83
N ILE A 172 -2.93 -6.69 4.71
CA ILE A 172 -1.93 -7.24 5.61
C ILE A 172 -0.56 -6.76 5.13
N LYS A 173 0.13 -5.95 5.93
CA LYS A 173 1.40 -5.33 5.55
C LYS A 173 2.56 -5.86 6.40
N ASP A 174 3.35 -6.75 5.82
CA ASP A 174 4.59 -7.27 6.38
C ASP A 174 5.79 -6.45 5.89
N MET A 175 6.03 -5.33 6.54
CA MET A 175 7.12 -4.40 6.19
C MET A 175 8.52 -4.98 6.47
N ALA A 176 8.62 -5.94 7.37
CA ALA A 176 9.89 -6.56 7.74
C ALA A 176 10.23 -7.81 6.89
N GLY A 177 9.24 -8.33 6.15
CA GLY A 177 9.40 -9.56 5.37
C GLY A 177 9.61 -10.81 6.24
N ILE A 178 8.99 -10.84 7.43
CA ILE A 178 9.17 -11.91 8.43
C ILE A 178 7.98 -12.88 8.52
N MET A 179 6.91 -12.60 7.81
CA MET A 179 5.73 -13.48 7.79
C MET A 179 6.08 -14.78 7.04
N ASP A 180 6.09 -15.88 7.77
CA ASP A 180 6.32 -17.18 7.15
C ASP A 180 5.11 -17.65 6.34
N PRO A 181 5.32 -18.56 5.36
CA PRO A 181 4.26 -18.97 4.44
C PRO A 181 3.03 -19.61 5.10
N GLN A 182 3.23 -20.38 6.20
CA GLN A 182 2.10 -21.01 6.89
C GLN A 182 1.27 -19.96 7.65
N THR A 183 1.93 -19.04 8.33
CA THR A 183 1.26 -17.91 8.99
C THR A 183 0.51 -17.05 7.98
N ALA A 184 1.07 -16.80 6.79
CA ALA A 184 0.36 -16.08 5.74
C ALA A 184 -0.95 -16.79 5.31
N TYR A 185 -0.87 -18.10 5.12
CA TYR A 185 -2.04 -18.90 4.79
C TYR A 185 -3.11 -18.82 5.88
N ASP A 186 -2.74 -19.10 7.13
CA ASP A 186 -3.67 -19.15 8.25
C ASP A 186 -4.29 -17.77 8.54
N LEU A 187 -3.50 -16.71 8.46
CA LEU A 187 -3.95 -15.34 8.69
C LEU A 187 -4.93 -14.87 7.59
N VAL A 188 -4.57 -15.04 6.31
CA VAL A 188 -5.43 -14.65 5.20
C VAL A 188 -6.74 -15.43 5.25
N ARG A 189 -6.68 -16.74 5.44
CA ARG A 189 -7.85 -17.58 5.55
C ARG A 189 -8.74 -17.15 6.72
N GLY A 190 -8.14 -16.95 7.91
CA GLY A 190 -8.86 -16.49 9.09
C GLY A 190 -9.56 -15.15 8.88
N ILE A 191 -8.90 -14.20 8.22
CA ILE A 191 -9.52 -12.91 7.89
C ILE A 191 -10.66 -13.10 6.88
N LYS A 192 -10.44 -13.84 5.78
CA LYS A 192 -11.47 -14.10 4.75
C LYS A 192 -12.73 -14.81 5.28
N GLU A 193 -12.58 -15.64 6.30
CA GLU A 193 -13.71 -16.31 6.96
C GLU A 193 -14.49 -15.37 7.89
N ASN A 194 -13.96 -14.20 8.23
CA ASN A 194 -14.51 -13.31 9.25
C ASN A 194 -14.94 -11.92 8.78
N ILE A 195 -14.50 -11.49 7.57
CA ILE A 195 -14.91 -10.22 6.95
C ILE A 195 -15.37 -10.45 5.52
N SER A 196 -16.13 -9.50 4.98
CA SER A 196 -16.64 -9.57 3.59
C SER A 196 -15.75 -8.84 2.58
N LEU A 197 -14.77 -8.08 3.05
CA LEU A 197 -13.95 -7.20 2.22
C LEU A 197 -12.85 -7.96 1.47
N PRO A 198 -12.36 -7.41 0.34
CA PRO A 198 -11.14 -7.86 -0.30
C PRO A 198 -9.94 -7.82 0.63
N VAL A 199 -9.11 -8.86 0.60
CA VAL A 199 -7.87 -8.96 1.37
C VAL A 199 -6.67 -8.79 0.45
N ILE A 200 -5.81 -7.84 0.79
CA ILE A 200 -4.58 -7.52 0.08
C ILE A 200 -3.39 -8.00 0.93
N VAL A 201 -2.39 -8.58 0.30
CA VAL A 201 -1.16 -8.98 1.01
C VAL A 201 0.05 -8.28 0.43
N HIS A 202 0.77 -7.59 1.31
CA HIS A 202 2.01 -6.89 1.03
C HIS A 202 3.12 -7.47 1.91
N THR A 203 4.20 -7.91 1.31
CA THR A 203 5.39 -8.36 2.05
C THR A 203 6.67 -7.92 1.35
N HIS A 204 7.71 -7.69 2.13
CA HIS A 204 9.05 -7.46 1.61
C HIS A 204 9.84 -8.79 1.52
N SER A 205 10.85 -8.84 0.67
CA SER A 205 11.64 -10.05 0.43
C SER A 205 12.91 -10.14 1.30
N THR A 206 12.96 -9.40 2.40
CA THR A 206 14.16 -9.25 3.25
C THR A 206 14.72 -10.59 3.77
N THR A 207 13.83 -11.53 4.09
CA THR A 207 14.20 -12.89 4.52
C THR A 207 14.34 -13.88 3.36
N GLY A 208 13.98 -13.50 2.14
CA GLY A 208 13.88 -14.37 0.98
C GLY A 208 12.58 -15.19 0.91
N LEU A 209 11.69 -15.10 1.89
CA LEU A 209 10.43 -15.85 1.92
C LEU A 209 9.30 -15.22 1.08
N GLY A 210 9.44 -13.96 0.68
CA GLY A 210 8.39 -13.17 0.05
C GLY A 210 7.58 -13.90 -1.02
N PRO A 211 8.18 -14.51 -2.08
CA PRO A 211 7.42 -15.20 -3.12
C PRO A 211 6.58 -16.36 -2.58
N VAL A 212 7.16 -17.20 -1.70
CA VAL A 212 6.44 -18.35 -1.13
C VAL A 212 5.34 -17.90 -0.16
N THR A 213 5.57 -16.83 0.58
CA THR A 213 4.58 -16.19 1.45
C THR A 213 3.39 -15.68 0.66
N LEU A 214 3.61 -14.96 -0.46
CA LEU A 214 2.54 -14.48 -1.34
C LEU A 214 1.80 -15.64 -2.01
N GLN A 215 2.51 -16.68 -2.45
CA GLN A 215 1.86 -17.87 -3.00
C GLN A 215 0.88 -18.49 -1.99
N LYS A 216 1.29 -18.67 -0.74
CA LYS A 216 0.44 -19.21 0.32
C LYS A 216 -0.73 -18.29 0.66
N ALA A 217 -0.53 -16.98 0.63
CA ALA A 217 -1.61 -16.02 0.77
C ALA A 217 -2.66 -16.14 -0.34
N VAL A 218 -2.23 -16.32 -1.60
CA VAL A 218 -3.13 -16.55 -2.75
C VAL A 218 -3.91 -17.85 -2.59
N GLU A 219 -3.24 -18.94 -2.20
CA GLU A 219 -3.89 -20.24 -1.93
C GLU A 219 -4.96 -20.13 -0.83
N ALA A 220 -4.75 -19.24 0.15
CA ALA A 220 -5.69 -18.96 1.24
C ALA A 220 -6.85 -18.03 0.83
N GLY A 221 -6.79 -17.42 -0.35
CA GLY A 221 -7.85 -16.57 -0.89
C GLY A 221 -7.58 -15.07 -0.87
N ALA A 222 -6.32 -14.63 -0.84
CA ALA A 222 -5.98 -13.24 -1.06
C ALA A 222 -6.49 -12.75 -2.42
N ASP A 223 -7.10 -11.58 -2.45
CA ASP A 223 -7.70 -11.01 -3.67
C ASP A 223 -6.68 -10.20 -4.48
N VAL A 224 -5.72 -9.57 -3.78
CA VAL A 224 -4.65 -8.75 -4.38
C VAL A 224 -3.34 -9.04 -3.66
N ILE A 225 -2.25 -9.06 -4.42
CA ILE A 225 -0.89 -9.12 -3.87
C ILE A 225 -0.06 -7.95 -4.40
N ASP A 226 0.83 -7.45 -3.56
CA ASP A 226 1.75 -6.39 -3.93
C ASP A 226 3.08 -6.99 -4.42
N THR A 227 3.53 -6.55 -5.58
CA THR A 227 4.76 -7.01 -6.22
C THR A 227 5.53 -5.83 -6.81
N ALA A 228 6.75 -6.07 -7.25
CA ALA A 228 7.54 -5.09 -7.99
C ALA A 228 8.13 -5.74 -9.24
N ILE A 229 8.20 -5.02 -10.36
CA ILE A 229 8.89 -5.50 -11.57
C ILE A 229 10.31 -5.96 -11.23
N SER A 230 10.81 -7.01 -11.90
CA SER A 230 11.99 -7.77 -11.49
C SER A 230 13.24 -6.92 -11.26
N CYS A 231 13.45 -5.85 -12.04
CA CYS A 231 14.60 -4.96 -11.87
C CYS A 231 14.56 -4.12 -10.57
N PHE A 232 13.40 -4.01 -9.91
CA PHE A 232 13.17 -3.32 -8.63
C PHE A 232 12.60 -4.24 -7.55
N SER A 233 12.78 -5.55 -7.66
CA SER A 233 12.26 -6.55 -6.74
C SER A 233 13.33 -7.14 -5.84
N ASN A 234 12.87 -7.96 -4.89
CA ASN A 234 13.70 -8.70 -3.94
C ASN A 234 14.50 -7.84 -2.95
N GLY A 235 15.31 -8.48 -2.13
CA GLY A 235 16.05 -7.82 -1.05
C GLY A 235 15.09 -7.10 -0.10
N THR A 236 15.25 -5.79 0.02
CA THR A 236 14.36 -4.93 0.84
C THR A 236 13.07 -4.52 0.11
N SER A 237 12.89 -4.91 -1.15
CA SER A 237 11.70 -4.65 -1.95
C SER A 237 10.71 -5.83 -1.92
N GLN A 238 9.66 -5.74 -2.73
CA GLN A 238 8.63 -6.75 -2.86
C GLN A 238 9.08 -7.93 -3.75
N PRO A 239 8.37 -9.06 -3.74
CA PRO A 239 8.57 -10.16 -4.69
C PRO A 239 8.42 -9.69 -6.15
N PRO A 240 9.16 -10.34 -7.10
CA PRO A 240 9.11 -9.95 -8.50
C PRO A 240 7.78 -10.29 -9.15
N THR A 241 7.17 -9.31 -9.81
CA THR A 241 5.88 -9.43 -10.52
C THR A 241 5.90 -10.57 -11.54
N GLU A 242 6.98 -10.69 -12.31
CA GLU A 242 7.13 -11.68 -13.39
C GLU A 242 7.30 -13.13 -12.87
N THR A 243 7.60 -13.28 -11.58
CA THR A 243 7.71 -14.61 -10.94
C THR A 243 6.37 -15.08 -10.37
N MET A 244 5.54 -14.14 -9.92
CA MET A 244 4.25 -14.41 -9.27
C MET A 244 3.14 -14.64 -10.28
#